data_c8d551b989ef651ebadcddec8bca353f
#
_entry.id   c8d551b989ef651ebadcddec8bca353f
#
_cell.length_a   1.000
_cell.length_b   1.000
_cell.length_c   1.000
_cell.angle_alpha   90.00
_cell.angle_beta   90.00
_cell.angle_gamma   90.00
#
_symmetry.space_group_name_H-M   'P 1'
#
loop_
_entity.id
_entity.type
_entity.pdbx_description
1 polymer ?
#
loop_
_entity_poly.entity_id
_entity_poly.type
_entity_poly.pdbx_seq_one_letter_code
_entity_poly.pdbx_strand_id
1 'polypeptide(L)'
;MAASIRTKQTECLKRMINLNDIPRKTASVEPVWKVLVYDRFGQDIISPLLTVAELRELGVTLHLLLHSDRDAIPDVPAVYFVLPTEENIKRICQDCRNQCYESYYLNFITAIMRRQLEDLATTVLQGDCVAQISKVFDQYLNFISLEENMFTTRYQERDSISYYALNRPDAKDTDIENIRDAVVDSLFSFLVTLGTVPVIRCPRGNAAEIVSEALDKKLRENLRDARNSLFAGDMSTGQFSFQRPVLIILDRNIDLCTPLHHTWTYQALCHDVLDLHLNRVVIKESAPDSETTEHGHSRPRPTKTKSYDISATDNFWNNHRGSPFPNVAESIQKELDEYKASEGEVKRLKNIMGLDDSDEGAITDLMSADHTSKLTSAV
;
A
#
# COMPACT_ATOMS: atom_id res chain seq x y z
N MET A 1 3.35 24.18 0.48
CA MET A 1 2.51 23.25 -0.29
C MET A 1 1.75 22.38 0.70
N ALA A 2 0.47 22.07 0.46
CA ALA A 2 -0.25 21.11 1.30
C ALA A 2 0.42 19.73 1.15
N ALA A 3 0.52 18.97 2.25
CA ALA A 3 1.07 17.61 2.20
C ALA A 3 0.22 16.73 1.28
N SER A 4 0.87 15.89 0.46
CA SER A 4 0.18 14.96 -0.44
C SER A 4 -0.61 13.91 0.34
N ILE A 5 -1.54 13.24 -0.32
CA ILE A 5 -2.30 12.14 0.32
C ILE A 5 -1.36 11.00 0.73
N ARG A 6 -0.36 10.69 -0.11
CA ARG A 6 0.65 9.68 0.18
C ARG A 6 1.43 10.03 1.44
N THR A 7 1.92 11.27 1.55
CA THR A 7 2.63 11.76 2.74
C THR A 7 1.77 11.64 3.99
N LYS A 8 0.52 12.09 3.93
CA LYS A 8 -0.41 12.01 5.07
C LYS A 8 -0.70 10.57 5.50
N GLN A 9 -0.92 9.67 4.54
CA GLN A 9 -1.14 8.25 4.85
C GLN A 9 0.10 7.61 5.47
N THR A 10 1.29 7.92 4.94
CA THR A 10 2.58 7.47 5.50
C THR A 10 2.77 7.95 6.94
N GLU A 11 2.46 9.22 7.23
CA GLU A 11 2.53 9.77 8.58
C GLU A 11 1.56 9.08 9.54
N CYS A 12 0.34 8.79 9.10
CA CYS A 12 -0.63 8.01 9.88
C CYS A 12 -0.12 6.61 10.20
N LEU A 13 0.45 5.90 9.21
CA LEU A 13 1.06 4.58 9.41
C LEU A 13 2.26 4.63 10.36
N LYS A 14 3.17 5.59 10.20
CA LYS A 14 4.31 5.77 11.10
C LYS A 14 3.85 6.06 12.53
N ARG A 15 2.80 6.87 12.73
CA ARG A 15 2.21 7.12 14.05
C ARG A 15 1.59 5.86 14.64
N MET A 16 0.84 5.09 13.86
CA MET A 16 0.24 3.82 14.28
C MET A 16 1.31 2.83 14.72
N ILE A 17 2.37 2.64 13.92
CA ILE A 17 3.48 1.75 14.23
C ILE A 17 4.21 2.22 15.49
N ASN A 18 4.32 3.52 15.74
CA ASN A 18 4.86 4.09 16.98
C ASN A 18 3.84 4.08 18.14
N LEU A 19 2.95 3.09 18.17
CA LEU A 19 1.98 2.81 19.24
C LEU A 19 0.97 3.95 19.46
N ASN A 20 0.75 4.78 18.44
CA ASN A 20 -0.07 6.00 18.49
C ASN A 20 0.38 6.99 19.58
N ASP A 21 1.64 6.94 19.96
CA ASP A 21 2.20 7.91 20.87
C ASP A 21 2.59 9.21 20.15
N ILE A 22 2.34 10.34 20.83
CA ILE A 22 2.73 11.64 20.29
C ILE A 22 4.26 11.74 20.42
N PRO A 23 5.02 12.00 19.34
CA PRO A 23 6.46 12.12 19.42
C PRO A 23 6.83 13.24 20.39
N ARG A 24 7.42 12.88 21.53
CA ARG A 24 7.98 13.85 22.47
C ARG A 24 9.25 14.44 21.83
N LYS A 25 9.30 15.75 21.69
CA LYS A 25 10.41 16.49 21.06
C LYS A 25 11.76 16.38 21.81
N THR A 26 11.85 15.62 22.87
CA THR A 26 13.03 15.52 23.72
C THR A 26 13.43 14.06 23.89
N ALA A 27 14.65 13.78 23.48
CA ALA A 27 15.47 12.59 23.61
C ALA A 27 15.37 11.60 22.44
N SER A 28 16.53 11.15 22.00
CA SER A 28 16.73 9.95 21.20
C SER A 28 16.27 8.73 22.02
N VAL A 29 14.97 8.48 22.04
CA VAL A 29 14.42 7.25 22.63
C VAL A 29 14.62 6.18 21.59
N GLU A 30 15.35 5.13 21.93
CA GLU A 30 15.45 3.94 21.10
C GLU A 30 14.03 3.42 20.81
N PRO A 31 13.74 3.03 19.55
CA PRO A 31 12.43 2.55 19.18
C PRO A 31 12.10 1.27 19.96
N VAL A 32 10.90 1.19 20.52
CA VAL A 32 10.40 -0.03 21.18
C VAL A 32 10.31 -1.15 20.14
N TRP A 33 10.93 -2.27 20.42
CA TRP A 33 10.87 -3.44 19.57
C TRP A 33 9.46 -4.03 19.61
N LYS A 34 8.93 -4.36 18.45
CA LYS A 34 7.54 -4.82 18.30
C LYS A 34 7.36 -5.73 17.10
N VAL A 35 6.29 -6.51 17.15
CA VAL A 35 5.81 -7.32 16.02
C VAL A 35 4.67 -6.57 15.33
N LEU A 36 4.71 -6.50 14.00
CA LEU A 36 3.62 -5.98 13.19
C LEU A 36 2.81 -7.14 12.60
N VAL A 37 1.54 -7.22 12.94
CA VAL A 37 0.61 -8.24 12.43
C VAL A 37 -0.42 -7.58 11.55
N TYR A 38 -0.53 -7.98 10.31
CA TYR A 38 -1.46 -7.42 9.34
C TYR A 38 -2.22 -8.51 8.57
N ASP A 39 -3.38 -8.19 8.08
CA ASP A 39 -4.06 -9.01 7.07
C ASP A 39 -3.51 -8.65 5.66
N ARG A 40 -3.98 -9.37 4.65
CA ARG A 40 -3.49 -9.16 3.28
C ARG A 40 -3.73 -7.74 2.78
N PHE A 41 -4.87 -7.15 3.12
CA PHE A 41 -5.17 -5.77 2.73
C PHE A 41 -4.32 -4.75 3.49
N GLY A 42 -4.06 -4.96 4.77
CA GLY A 42 -3.10 -4.16 5.55
C GLY A 42 -1.70 -4.19 4.95
N GLN A 43 -1.27 -5.36 4.45
CA GLN A 43 -0.02 -5.49 3.72
C GLN A 43 -0.01 -4.65 2.44
N ASP A 44 -1.09 -4.71 1.65
CA ASP A 44 -1.23 -3.95 0.41
C ASP A 44 -1.21 -2.42 0.64
N ILE A 45 -1.69 -1.95 1.79
CA ILE A 45 -1.61 -0.54 2.17
C ILE A 45 -0.18 -0.14 2.56
N ILE A 46 0.52 -0.98 3.33
CA ILE A 46 1.86 -0.67 3.84
C ILE A 46 2.93 -0.79 2.75
N SER A 47 2.86 -1.82 1.93
CA SER A 47 3.90 -2.19 0.96
C SER A 47 4.35 -1.05 0.01
N PRO A 48 3.44 -0.24 -0.57
CA PRO A 48 3.86 0.87 -1.42
C PRO A 48 4.42 2.08 -0.65
N LEU A 49 4.19 2.16 0.67
CA LEU A 49 4.45 3.35 1.47
C LEU A 49 5.68 3.26 2.34
N LEU A 50 5.97 2.06 2.88
CA LEU A 50 7.06 1.82 3.82
C LEU A 50 7.92 0.65 3.37
N THR A 51 9.21 0.90 3.29
CA THR A 51 10.23 -0.13 3.03
C THR A 51 10.51 -0.95 4.30
N VAL A 52 11.07 -2.15 4.12
CA VAL A 52 11.51 -2.99 5.27
C VAL A 52 12.55 -2.27 6.14
N ALA A 53 13.41 -1.44 5.53
CA ALA A 53 14.39 -0.64 6.26
C ALA A 53 13.69 0.38 7.17
N GLU A 54 12.72 1.13 6.65
CA GLU A 54 11.94 2.09 7.45
C GLU A 54 11.13 1.40 8.57
N LEU A 55 10.58 0.21 8.33
CA LEU A 55 9.91 -0.57 9.37
C LEU A 55 10.86 -0.94 10.50
N ARG A 56 12.11 -1.32 10.19
CA ARG A 56 13.16 -1.63 11.19
C ARG A 56 13.55 -0.37 11.98
N GLU A 57 13.69 0.77 11.33
CA GLU A 57 13.94 2.05 12.01
C GLU A 57 12.83 2.43 12.99
N LEU A 58 11.58 2.04 12.70
CA LEU A 58 10.44 2.21 13.58
C LEU A 58 10.37 1.14 14.70
N GLY A 59 11.33 0.23 14.78
CA GLY A 59 11.40 -0.82 15.80
C GLY A 59 10.61 -2.10 15.44
N VAL A 60 10.14 -2.26 14.21
CA VAL A 60 9.47 -3.49 13.78
C VAL A 60 10.53 -4.56 13.51
N THR A 61 10.60 -5.57 14.37
CA THR A 61 11.54 -6.70 14.25
C THR A 61 11.00 -7.79 13.34
N LEU A 62 9.70 -8.05 13.44
CA LEU A 62 8.99 -9.04 12.63
C LEU A 62 7.71 -8.44 12.08
N HIS A 63 7.37 -8.81 10.85
CA HIS A 63 6.09 -8.50 10.23
C HIS A 63 5.44 -9.79 9.73
N LEU A 64 4.22 -10.06 10.16
CA LEU A 64 3.55 -11.34 10.01
C LEU A 64 2.13 -11.18 9.48
N LEU A 65 1.71 -12.13 8.64
CA LEU A 65 0.31 -12.22 8.22
C LEU A 65 -0.54 -12.77 9.36
N LEU A 66 -1.73 -12.20 9.54
CA LEU A 66 -2.68 -12.58 10.61
C LEU A 66 -3.03 -14.07 10.55
N HIS A 67 -3.27 -14.61 9.36
CA HIS A 67 -3.69 -15.99 9.14
C HIS A 67 -2.56 -16.97 8.85
N SER A 68 -1.30 -16.56 9.02
CA SER A 68 -0.16 -17.51 8.96
C SER A 68 0.01 -18.28 10.25
N ASP A 69 0.76 -19.37 10.18
CA ASP A 69 1.24 -20.05 11.38
C ASP A 69 2.30 -19.17 12.04
N ARG A 70 2.10 -18.92 13.35
CA ARG A 70 2.92 -18.00 14.12
C ARG A 70 3.22 -18.58 15.50
N ASP A 71 4.47 -18.51 15.87
CA ASP A 71 4.90 -18.83 17.23
C ASP A 71 4.55 -17.67 18.19
N ALA A 72 4.28 -18.01 19.45
CA ALA A 72 4.07 -17.01 20.49
C ALA A 72 5.39 -16.31 20.85
N ILE A 73 5.35 -14.99 21.03
CA ILE A 73 6.49 -14.15 21.44
C ILE A 73 6.02 -13.30 22.62
N PRO A 74 5.94 -13.88 23.83
CA PRO A 74 5.26 -13.27 24.98
C PRO A 74 5.96 -12.02 25.54
N ASP A 75 7.20 -11.77 25.17
CA ASP A 75 8.01 -10.67 25.72
C ASP A 75 8.04 -9.42 24.81
N VAL A 76 7.21 -9.39 23.76
CA VAL A 76 7.23 -8.30 22.75
C VAL A 76 5.81 -7.80 22.48
N PRO A 77 5.57 -6.48 22.42
CA PRO A 77 4.28 -5.91 22.04
C PRO A 77 3.97 -6.17 20.55
N ALA A 78 2.69 -6.39 20.23
CA ALA A 78 2.22 -6.57 18.88
C ALA A 78 1.29 -5.42 18.44
N VAL A 79 1.57 -4.88 17.25
CA VAL A 79 0.74 -3.90 16.55
C VAL A 79 -0.05 -4.64 15.48
N TYR A 80 -1.35 -4.68 15.63
CA TYR A 80 -2.26 -5.25 14.64
C TYR A 80 -2.76 -4.15 13.71
N PHE A 81 -2.75 -4.42 12.40
CA PHE A 81 -3.31 -3.54 11.38
C PHE A 81 -4.14 -4.36 10.40
N VAL A 82 -5.44 -4.42 10.63
CA VAL A 82 -6.34 -5.37 9.98
C VAL A 82 -7.73 -4.79 9.71
N LEU A 83 -8.45 -5.36 8.74
CA LEU A 83 -9.88 -5.09 8.57
C LEU A 83 -10.67 -5.72 9.73
N PRO A 84 -11.73 -5.07 10.23
CA PRO A 84 -12.59 -5.62 11.27
C PRO A 84 -13.59 -6.66 10.69
N THR A 85 -13.10 -7.71 10.04
CA THR A 85 -13.91 -8.82 9.56
C THR A 85 -14.14 -9.82 10.70
N GLU A 86 -15.24 -10.59 10.65
CA GLU A 86 -15.51 -11.62 11.66
C GLU A 86 -14.37 -12.64 11.78
N GLU A 87 -13.76 -12.99 10.65
CA GLU A 87 -12.64 -13.93 10.60
C GLU A 87 -11.40 -13.36 11.30
N ASN A 88 -11.05 -12.10 11.00
CA ASN A 88 -9.92 -11.41 11.62
C ASN A 88 -10.14 -11.24 13.13
N ILE A 89 -11.33 -10.85 13.55
CA ILE A 89 -11.67 -10.72 14.99
C ILE A 89 -11.54 -12.07 15.71
N LYS A 90 -12.06 -13.16 15.12
CA LYS A 90 -11.91 -14.51 15.70
C LYS A 90 -10.43 -14.89 15.85
N ARG A 91 -9.58 -14.56 14.87
CA ARG A 91 -8.15 -14.86 14.95
C ARG A 91 -7.45 -14.03 16.03
N ILE A 92 -7.78 -12.73 16.14
CA ILE A 92 -7.27 -11.88 17.23
C ILE A 92 -7.69 -12.43 18.60
N CYS A 93 -8.94 -12.83 18.73
CA CYS A 93 -9.46 -13.46 19.96
C CYS A 93 -8.69 -14.73 20.32
N GLN A 94 -8.32 -15.53 19.33
CA GLN A 94 -7.50 -16.73 19.54
C GLN A 94 -6.08 -16.39 20.01
N ASP A 95 -5.43 -15.38 19.38
CA ASP A 95 -4.12 -14.91 19.78
C ASP A 95 -4.12 -14.38 21.23
N CYS A 96 -5.14 -13.63 21.61
CA CYS A 96 -5.32 -13.15 22.99
C CYS A 96 -5.49 -14.30 24.00
N ARG A 97 -6.32 -15.29 23.69
CA ARG A 97 -6.49 -16.48 24.55
C ARG A 97 -5.20 -17.26 24.72
N ASN A 98 -4.40 -17.35 23.68
CA ASN A 98 -3.11 -18.05 23.69
C ASN A 98 -1.98 -17.18 24.27
N GLN A 99 -2.24 -15.94 24.66
CA GLN A 99 -1.27 -14.99 25.21
C GLN A 99 0.01 -14.89 24.34
N CYS A 100 -0.19 -14.75 23.02
CA CYS A 100 0.90 -14.83 22.05
C CYS A 100 1.91 -13.67 22.21
N TYR A 101 1.52 -12.53 22.78
CA TYR A 101 2.35 -11.32 22.87
C TYR A 101 2.20 -10.66 24.26
N GLU A 102 3.19 -9.81 24.62
CA GLU A 102 3.19 -9.05 25.87
C GLU A 102 1.96 -8.12 25.96
N SER A 103 1.72 -7.37 24.89
CA SER A 103 0.61 -6.43 24.81
C SER A 103 0.12 -6.27 23.37
N TYR A 104 -1.16 -5.92 23.23
CA TYR A 104 -1.86 -5.82 21.94
C TYR A 104 -2.27 -4.38 21.68
N TYR A 105 -1.81 -3.84 20.55
CA TYR A 105 -2.23 -2.56 20.00
C TYR A 105 -3.08 -2.83 18.75
N LEU A 106 -4.39 -2.82 18.90
CA LEU A 106 -5.33 -3.18 17.86
C LEU A 106 -5.67 -1.93 17.03
N ASN A 107 -5.30 -1.93 15.77
CA ASN A 107 -5.60 -0.86 14.83
C ASN A 107 -6.44 -1.42 13.69
N PHE A 108 -7.69 -1.00 13.62
CA PHE A 108 -8.60 -1.41 12.56
C PHE A 108 -8.51 -0.42 11.39
N ILE A 109 -8.41 -0.96 10.18
CA ILE A 109 -8.29 -0.17 8.94
C ILE A 109 -9.54 0.69 8.71
N THR A 110 -10.72 0.16 9.07
CA THR A 110 -12.02 0.87 9.09
C THR A 110 -12.60 0.85 10.48
N ALA A 111 -13.70 1.57 10.71
CA ALA A 111 -14.40 1.54 11.99
C ALA A 111 -14.90 0.13 12.33
N ILE A 112 -14.58 -0.34 13.54
CA ILE A 112 -15.09 -1.60 14.06
C ILE A 112 -16.57 -1.43 14.49
N MET A 113 -17.41 -2.39 14.10
CA MET A 113 -18.80 -2.39 14.54
C MET A 113 -18.90 -2.70 16.03
N ARG A 114 -19.90 -2.08 16.70
CA ARG A 114 -20.12 -2.27 18.13
C ARG A 114 -20.25 -3.74 18.52
N ARG A 115 -20.98 -4.54 17.74
CA ARG A 115 -21.13 -5.99 17.99
C ARG A 115 -19.78 -6.71 18.00
N GLN A 116 -18.93 -6.43 17.03
CA GLN A 116 -17.59 -7.04 16.94
C GLN A 116 -16.70 -6.62 18.12
N LEU A 117 -16.82 -5.37 18.56
CA LEU A 117 -16.11 -4.87 19.75
C LEU A 117 -16.61 -5.57 21.04
N GLU A 118 -17.91 -5.80 21.15
CA GLU A 118 -18.53 -6.55 22.28
C GLU A 118 -18.08 -8.02 22.28
N ASP A 119 -18.01 -8.67 21.11
CA ASP A 119 -17.51 -10.05 20.96
C ASP A 119 -16.03 -10.15 21.36
N LEU A 120 -15.20 -9.19 20.91
CA LEU A 120 -13.80 -9.09 21.31
C LEU A 120 -13.65 -8.88 22.82
N ALA A 121 -14.37 -7.93 23.39
CA ALA A 121 -14.34 -7.64 24.83
C ALA A 121 -14.76 -8.85 25.67
N THR A 122 -15.82 -9.55 25.28
CA THR A 122 -16.29 -10.77 25.94
C THR A 122 -15.22 -11.86 25.94
N THR A 123 -14.55 -12.04 24.79
CA THR A 123 -13.48 -13.04 24.65
C THR A 123 -12.27 -12.70 25.52
N VAL A 124 -11.86 -11.43 25.55
CA VAL A 124 -10.73 -10.93 26.32
C VAL A 124 -11.00 -11.07 27.83
N LEU A 125 -12.23 -10.79 28.26
CA LEU A 125 -12.68 -11.01 29.67
C LEU A 125 -12.64 -12.49 30.06
N GLN A 126 -13.13 -13.39 29.21
CA GLN A 126 -13.14 -14.84 29.46
C GLN A 126 -11.71 -15.44 29.48
N GLY A 127 -10.79 -14.87 28.70
CA GLY A 127 -9.41 -15.30 28.61
C GLY A 127 -8.47 -14.71 29.66
N ASP A 128 -8.96 -13.87 30.57
CA ASP A 128 -8.19 -13.11 31.57
C ASP A 128 -7.00 -12.34 30.96
N CYS A 129 -7.18 -11.82 29.73
CA CYS A 129 -6.15 -11.08 29.00
C CYS A 129 -6.45 -9.57 28.84
N VAL A 130 -7.32 -9.03 29.68
CA VAL A 130 -7.72 -7.60 29.66
C VAL A 130 -6.52 -6.67 29.82
N ALA A 131 -5.62 -7.00 30.72
CA ALA A 131 -4.42 -6.18 30.98
C ALA A 131 -3.47 -6.09 29.81
N GLN A 132 -3.53 -7.05 28.87
CA GLN A 132 -2.68 -7.10 27.67
C GLN A 132 -3.22 -6.21 26.53
N ILE A 133 -4.50 -5.84 26.50
CA ILE A 133 -5.06 -4.94 25.49
C ILE A 133 -4.70 -3.51 25.88
N SER A 134 -3.69 -2.97 25.22
CA SER A 134 -3.20 -1.62 25.52
C SER A 134 -4.03 -0.53 24.84
N LYS A 135 -4.32 -0.66 23.54
CA LYS A 135 -5.05 0.35 22.77
C LYS A 135 -5.87 -0.29 21.66
N VAL A 136 -7.04 0.31 21.38
CA VAL A 136 -7.89 -0.06 20.24
C VAL A 136 -8.24 1.21 19.48
N PHE A 137 -7.94 1.25 18.17
CA PHE A 137 -8.15 2.41 17.32
C PHE A 137 -8.78 2.04 15.98
N ASP A 138 -9.64 2.93 15.50
CA ASP A 138 -10.10 2.98 14.11
C ASP A 138 -9.19 3.95 13.35
N GLN A 139 -8.44 3.45 12.36
CA GLN A 139 -7.42 4.24 11.68
C GLN A 139 -7.92 5.02 10.46
N TYR A 140 -9.03 4.59 9.86
CA TYR A 140 -9.58 5.19 8.63
C TYR A 140 -8.56 5.28 7.51
N LEU A 141 -7.86 4.16 7.22
CA LEU A 141 -6.83 4.05 6.18
C LEU A 141 -7.24 3.09 5.04
N ASN A 142 -8.53 2.94 4.78
CA ASN A 142 -9.12 2.00 3.82
C ASN A 142 -8.93 2.43 2.35
N PHE A 143 -7.70 2.76 1.96
CA PHE A 143 -7.30 3.04 0.58
C PHE A 143 -5.79 2.83 0.44
N ILE A 144 -5.30 2.72 -0.81
CA ILE A 144 -3.89 2.45 -1.11
C ILE A 144 -3.35 3.61 -1.94
N SER A 145 -2.42 4.40 -1.40
CA SER A 145 -1.72 5.44 -2.14
C SER A 145 -0.58 4.83 -2.96
N LEU A 146 -0.67 4.97 -4.27
CA LEU A 146 0.35 4.49 -5.21
C LEU A 146 1.34 5.60 -5.55
N GLU A 147 0.85 6.83 -5.72
CA GLU A 147 1.61 8.02 -6.09
C GLU A 147 1.25 9.20 -5.18
N GLU A 148 1.95 10.31 -5.30
CA GLU A 148 1.69 11.52 -4.51
C GLU A 148 0.25 12.04 -4.62
N ASN A 149 -0.36 11.86 -5.79
CA ASN A 149 -1.69 12.34 -6.14
C ASN A 149 -2.59 11.24 -6.71
N MET A 150 -2.22 9.96 -6.56
CA MET A 150 -2.99 8.81 -7.04
C MET A 150 -3.15 7.78 -5.93
N PHE A 151 -4.38 7.35 -5.73
CA PHE A 151 -4.72 6.24 -4.84
C PHE A 151 -5.74 5.32 -5.51
N THR A 152 -5.82 4.10 -5.00
CA THR A 152 -6.84 3.14 -5.37
C THR A 152 -7.59 2.66 -4.13
N THR A 153 -8.82 2.22 -4.34
CA THR A 153 -9.59 1.53 -3.32
C THR A 153 -9.21 0.05 -3.27
N ARG A 154 -9.79 -0.70 -2.36
CA ARG A 154 -9.62 -2.14 -2.30
C ARG A 154 -10.12 -2.78 -3.60
N TYR A 155 -9.20 -3.39 -4.32
CA TYR A 155 -9.52 -4.23 -5.48
C TYR A 155 -8.57 -5.43 -5.47
N GLN A 156 -8.98 -6.59 -5.18
CA GLN A 156 -8.10 -7.75 -5.19
C GLN A 156 -8.59 -8.83 -6.14
N GLU A 157 -9.87 -8.80 -6.42
CA GLU A 157 -10.52 -9.81 -7.24
C GLU A 157 -11.50 -9.16 -8.21
N ARG A 158 -11.62 -9.77 -9.38
CA ARG A 158 -12.53 -9.33 -10.45
C ARG A 158 -13.96 -9.13 -9.98
N ASP A 159 -14.40 -9.97 -9.04
CA ASP A 159 -15.79 -10.01 -8.56
C ASP A 159 -16.05 -9.11 -7.34
N SER A 160 -15.02 -8.41 -6.80
CA SER A 160 -15.19 -7.57 -5.62
C SER A 160 -15.67 -6.16 -5.96
N ILE A 161 -14.76 -5.24 -6.33
CA ILE A 161 -15.08 -3.86 -6.72
C ILE A 161 -14.59 -3.65 -8.14
N SER A 162 -15.46 -3.84 -9.12
CA SER A 162 -15.10 -3.71 -10.53
C SER A 162 -16.30 -3.30 -11.38
N TYR A 163 -16.01 -2.82 -12.58
CA TYR A 163 -17.06 -2.56 -13.58
C TYR A 163 -17.89 -3.82 -13.88
N TYR A 164 -17.25 -4.98 -13.96
CA TYR A 164 -17.92 -6.27 -14.16
C TYR A 164 -18.87 -6.60 -13.00
N ALA A 165 -18.42 -6.48 -11.76
CA ALA A 165 -19.24 -6.79 -10.59
C ALA A 165 -20.51 -5.92 -10.51
N LEU A 166 -20.43 -4.66 -10.94
CA LEU A 166 -21.58 -3.74 -10.97
C LEU A 166 -22.55 -3.98 -12.15
N ASN A 167 -22.06 -4.49 -13.28
CA ASN A 167 -22.82 -4.55 -14.52
C ASN A 167 -23.15 -5.98 -14.99
N ARG A 168 -22.76 -7.01 -14.24
CA ARG A 168 -23.10 -8.40 -14.56
C ARG A 168 -24.61 -8.63 -14.44
N PRO A 169 -25.21 -9.43 -15.35
CA PRO A 169 -26.68 -9.60 -15.39
C PRO A 169 -27.29 -10.32 -14.18
N ASP A 170 -26.49 -11.06 -13.43
CA ASP A 170 -26.86 -11.82 -12.23
C ASP A 170 -26.55 -11.09 -10.91
N ALA A 171 -26.13 -9.80 -10.98
CA ALA A 171 -25.88 -8.99 -9.80
C ALA A 171 -27.18 -8.80 -8.99
N LYS A 172 -27.11 -9.08 -7.70
CA LYS A 172 -28.19 -8.83 -6.76
C LYS A 172 -28.08 -7.42 -6.19
N ASP A 173 -29.22 -6.86 -5.77
CA ASP A 173 -29.23 -5.56 -5.11
C ASP A 173 -28.29 -5.53 -3.88
N THR A 174 -28.22 -6.63 -3.13
CA THR A 174 -27.30 -6.78 -1.99
C THR A 174 -25.83 -6.73 -2.39
N ASP A 175 -25.46 -7.24 -3.56
CA ASP A 175 -24.08 -7.20 -4.05
C ASP A 175 -23.71 -5.76 -4.43
N ILE A 176 -24.63 -5.04 -5.09
CA ILE A 176 -24.47 -3.64 -5.47
C ILE A 176 -24.36 -2.75 -4.21
N GLU A 177 -25.19 -3.01 -3.19
CA GLU A 177 -25.12 -2.30 -1.91
C GLU A 177 -23.79 -2.53 -1.20
N ASN A 178 -23.29 -3.76 -1.16
CA ASN A 178 -22.00 -4.08 -0.57
C ASN A 178 -20.84 -3.37 -1.30
N ILE A 179 -20.88 -3.32 -2.63
CA ILE A 179 -19.89 -2.59 -3.44
C ILE A 179 -19.97 -1.09 -3.16
N ARG A 180 -21.19 -0.52 -3.13
CA ARG A 180 -21.43 0.88 -2.77
C ARG A 180 -20.80 1.20 -1.42
N ASP A 181 -21.09 0.40 -0.41
CA ASP A 181 -20.65 0.65 0.96
C ASP A 181 -19.12 0.53 1.06
N ALA A 182 -18.51 -0.45 0.40
CA ALA A 182 -17.06 -0.58 0.34
C ALA A 182 -16.37 0.63 -0.31
N VAL A 183 -16.93 1.16 -1.40
CA VAL A 183 -16.43 2.37 -2.07
C VAL A 183 -16.61 3.59 -1.17
N VAL A 184 -17.78 3.74 -0.54
CA VAL A 184 -18.06 4.84 0.39
C VAL A 184 -17.12 4.82 1.59
N ASP A 185 -16.83 3.65 2.15
CA ASP A 185 -15.90 3.50 3.27
C ASP A 185 -14.47 3.89 2.89
N SER A 186 -14.05 3.55 1.69
CA SER A 186 -12.74 3.95 1.16
C SER A 186 -12.65 5.47 0.94
N LEU A 187 -13.65 6.06 0.29
CA LEU A 187 -13.70 7.51 0.07
C LEU A 187 -13.81 8.29 1.38
N PHE A 188 -14.59 7.78 2.34
CA PHE A 188 -14.69 8.39 3.67
C PHE A 188 -13.32 8.36 4.38
N SER A 189 -12.63 7.23 4.37
CA SER A 189 -11.29 7.10 4.96
C SER A 189 -10.27 8.04 4.30
N PHE A 190 -10.32 8.17 2.96
CA PHE A 190 -9.53 9.13 2.22
C PHE A 190 -9.77 10.58 2.68
N LEU A 191 -11.04 10.97 2.83
CA LEU A 191 -11.41 12.32 3.28
C LEU A 191 -11.00 12.59 4.73
N VAL A 192 -11.14 11.60 5.62
CA VAL A 192 -10.66 11.67 7.01
C VAL A 192 -9.14 11.89 7.04
N THR A 193 -8.38 11.14 6.24
CA THR A 193 -6.93 11.30 6.15
C THR A 193 -6.54 12.68 5.60
N LEU A 194 -7.28 13.21 4.62
CA LEU A 194 -7.10 14.59 4.15
C LEU A 194 -7.47 15.63 5.20
N GLY A 195 -8.40 15.32 6.10
CA GLY A 195 -8.96 16.24 7.09
C GLY A 195 -9.90 17.26 6.48
N THR A 196 -10.55 16.99 5.34
CA THR A 196 -11.36 17.97 4.60
C THR A 196 -12.70 17.39 4.17
N VAL A 197 -13.73 18.26 4.17
CA VAL A 197 -15.07 17.91 3.68
C VAL A 197 -15.29 18.58 2.32
N PRO A 198 -15.38 17.80 1.22
CA PRO A 198 -15.46 18.34 -0.13
C PRO A 198 -16.86 18.84 -0.51
N VAL A 199 -16.95 19.53 -1.65
CA VAL A 199 -18.18 19.67 -2.43
C VAL A 199 -18.25 18.48 -3.39
N ILE A 200 -19.30 17.64 -3.26
CA ILE A 200 -19.46 16.46 -4.11
C ILE A 200 -20.20 16.82 -5.39
N ARG A 201 -19.69 16.38 -6.53
CA ARG A 201 -20.29 16.52 -7.87
C ARG A 201 -20.36 15.15 -8.54
N CYS A 202 -21.54 14.79 -9.05
CA CYS A 202 -21.76 13.53 -9.79
C CYS A 202 -22.83 13.71 -10.86
N PRO A 203 -22.84 12.89 -11.93
CA PRO A 203 -23.97 12.77 -12.83
C PRO A 203 -25.13 12.08 -12.12
N ARG A 204 -26.37 12.23 -12.66
CA ARG A 204 -27.57 11.62 -12.11
C ARG A 204 -27.91 10.31 -12.80
N GLY A 205 -28.65 9.45 -12.10
CA GLY A 205 -29.24 8.22 -12.64
C GLY A 205 -28.27 7.06 -12.84
N ASN A 206 -27.12 7.05 -12.14
CA ASN A 206 -26.12 5.99 -12.25
C ASN A 206 -25.45 5.65 -10.91
N ALA A 207 -24.49 4.71 -10.94
CA ALA A 207 -23.78 4.29 -9.75
C ALA A 207 -23.04 5.42 -9.02
N ALA A 208 -22.57 6.44 -9.74
CA ALA A 208 -21.90 7.59 -9.14
C ALA A 208 -22.85 8.41 -8.25
N GLU A 209 -24.13 8.55 -8.60
CA GLU A 209 -25.14 9.21 -7.75
C GLU A 209 -25.36 8.42 -6.45
N ILE A 210 -25.54 7.11 -6.56
CA ILE A 210 -25.78 6.22 -5.40
C ILE A 210 -24.61 6.31 -4.39
N VAL A 211 -23.37 6.25 -4.88
CA VAL A 211 -22.17 6.41 -4.05
C VAL A 211 -22.09 7.81 -3.45
N SER A 212 -22.40 8.86 -4.23
CA SER A 212 -22.33 10.25 -3.78
C SER A 212 -23.35 10.55 -2.67
N GLU A 213 -24.58 10.06 -2.79
CA GLU A 213 -25.62 10.23 -1.76
C GLU A 213 -25.26 9.49 -0.47
N ALA A 214 -24.75 8.24 -0.58
CA ALA A 214 -24.34 7.47 0.57
C ALA A 214 -23.14 8.12 1.29
N LEU A 215 -22.17 8.66 0.52
CA LEU A 215 -21.03 9.39 1.07
C LEU A 215 -21.44 10.70 1.75
N ASP A 216 -22.32 11.49 1.13
CA ASP A 216 -22.84 12.74 1.73
C ASP A 216 -23.57 12.43 3.04
N LYS A 217 -24.40 11.39 3.08
CA LYS A 217 -25.09 10.95 4.28
C LYS A 217 -24.09 10.61 5.41
N LYS A 218 -23.08 9.80 5.11
CA LYS A 218 -22.05 9.39 6.09
C LYS A 218 -21.25 10.58 6.61
N LEU A 219 -20.88 11.52 5.73
CA LEU A 219 -20.20 12.77 6.13
C LEU A 219 -21.07 13.62 7.06
N ARG A 220 -22.34 13.81 6.72
CA ARG A 220 -23.29 14.57 7.54
C ARG A 220 -23.54 13.93 8.91
N GLU A 221 -23.65 12.62 8.98
CA GLU A 221 -23.79 11.87 10.23
C GLU A 221 -22.56 12.09 11.13
N ASN A 222 -21.36 12.00 10.59
CA ASN A 222 -20.12 12.25 11.33
C ASN A 222 -20.00 13.70 11.81
N LEU A 223 -20.36 14.68 10.96
CA LEU A 223 -20.31 16.09 11.33
C LEU A 223 -21.35 16.49 12.40
N ARG A 224 -22.46 15.77 12.52
CA ARG A 224 -23.47 16.00 13.57
C ARG A 224 -22.99 15.53 14.94
N ASP A 225 -22.12 14.55 14.99
CA ASP A 225 -21.51 14.08 16.24
C ASP A 225 -20.35 15.01 16.63
N ALA A 226 -20.68 16.10 17.31
CA ALA A 226 -19.70 17.12 17.70
C ALA A 226 -18.61 16.60 18.65
N ARG A 227 -18.82 15.46 19.31
CA ARG A 227 -17.85 14.86 20.25
C ARG A 227 -16.83 13.97 19.55
N ASN A 228 -17.26 13.28 18.50
CA ASN A 228 -16.46 12.30 17.77
C ASN A 228 -16.24 12.71 16.30
N SER A 229 -16.38 13.99 15.96
CA SER A 229 -16.15 14.48 14.59
C SER A 229 -14.69 14.28 14.20
N LEU A 230 -14.46 13.47 13.17
CA LEU A 230 -13.14 13.19 12.60
C LEU A 230 -12.57 14.39 11.82
N PHE A 231 -13.40 15.40 11.54
CA PHE A 231 -13.05 16.63 10.82
C PHE A 231 -12.92 17.85 11.74
N ALA A 232 -12.85 17.65 13.06
CA ALA A 232 -12.86 18.74 14.05
C ALA A 232 -11.61 19.65 13.97
N GLY A 233 -10.51 19.20 13.38
CA GLY A 233 -9.29 20.00 13.18
C GLY A 233 -9.52 21.26 12.35
N ASP A 234 -10.30 21.19 11.29
CA ASP A 234 -10.64 22.33 10.42
C ASP A 234 -11.69 23.26 11.06
N MET A 235 -12.56 22.71 11.92
CA MET A 235 -13.60 23.50 12.59
C MET A 235 -13.09 24.23 13.85
N SER A 236 -12.08 23.68 14.53
CA SER A 236 -11.55 24.26 15.78
C SER A 236 -10.71 25.52 15.56
N THR A 237 -10.13 25.69 14.37
CA THR A 237 -9.33 26.87 14.02
C THR A 237 -10.16 28.09 13.59
N GLY A 238 -11.49 27.97 13.51
CA GLY A 238 -12.37 29.05 13.07
C GLY A 238 -12.13 29.53 11.63
N GLN A 239 -11.18 28.95 10.96
CA GLN A 239 -10.91 29.18 9.54
C GLN A 239 -11.77 28.23 8.72
N PHE A 240 -13.01 28.61 8.47
CA PHE A 240 -13.72 28.04 7.34
C PHE A 240 -12.87 28.31 6.10
N SER A 241 -12.20 27.30 5.59
CA SER A 241 -11.56 27.42 4.29
C SER A 241 -12.66 27.71 3.27
N PHE A 242 -12.72 28.94 2.78
CA PHE A 242 -13.62 29.32 1.68
C PHE A 242 -13.36 28.49 0.41
N GLN A 243 -12.24 27.80 0.37
CA GLN A 243 -11.82 26.94 -0.74
C GLN A 243 -11.98 25.46 -0.34
N ARG A 244 -13.21 24.98 -0.29
CA ARG A 244 -13.49 23.55 -0.15
C ARG A 244 -13.05 22.82 -1.41
N PRO A 245 -12.35 21.67 -1.29
CA PRO A 245 -12.03 20.87 -2.46
C PRO A 245 -13.30 20.33 -3.13
N VAL A 246 -13.23 20.09 -4.42
CA VAL A 246 -14.31 19.48 -5.18
C VAL A 246 -13.97 17.99 -5.39
N LEU A 247 -14.87 17.11 -4.97
CA LEU A 247 -14.82 15.68 -5.27
C LEU A 247 -15.76 15.41 -6.44
N ILE A 248 -15.20 14.97 -7.55
CA ILE A 248 -15.96 14.57 -8.74
C ILE A 248 -16.01 13.04 -8.77
N ILE A 249 -17.21 12.46 -8.71
CA ILE A 249 -17.45 11.02 -8.83
C ILE A 249 -18.11 10.77 -10.17
N LEU A 250 -17.46 9.93 -10.98
CA LEU A 250 -17.92 9.60 -12.33
C LEU A 250 -18.13 8.10 -12.47
N ASP A 251 -19.15 7.71 -13.22
CA ASP A 251 -19.40 6.34 -13.62
C ASP A 251 -18.53 5.97 -14.82
N ARG A 252 -17.98 4.76 -14.84
CA ARG A 252 -17.16 4.25 -15.95
C ARG A 252 -17.92 4.24 -17.28
N ASN A 253 -19.25 4.13 -17.26
CA ASN A 253 -20.11 4.15 -18.44
C ASN A 253 -20.01 5.45 -19.27
N ILE A 254 -19.47 6.53 -18.72
CA ILE A 254 -19.24 7.77 -19.46
C ILE A 254 -18.28 7.57 -20.62
N ASP A 255 -17.24 6.75 -20.42
CA ASP A 255 -16.25 6.47 -21.45
C ASP A 255 -15.73 5.03 -21.30
N LEU A 256 -16.22 4.14 -22.15
CA LEU A 256 -15.79 2.75 -22.23
C LEU A 256 -14.69 2.54 -23.26
N CYS A 257 -14.45 3.51 -24.15
CA CYS A 257 -13.48 3.36 -25.24
C CYS A 257 -12.05 3.60 -24.76
N THR A 258 -11.81 4.65 -24.01
CA THR A 258 -10.45 5.04 -23.56
C THR A 258 -9.71 3.90 -22.83
N PRO A 259 -10.32 3.15 -21.90
CA PRO A 259 -9.64 2.04 -21.23
C PRO A 259 -9.25 0.88 -22.16
N LEU A 260 -9.83 0.79 -23.36
CA LEU A 260 -9.52 -0.26 -24.34
C LEU A 260 -8.33 0.08 -25.26
N HIS A 261 -7.83 1.31 -25.18
CA HIS A 261 -6.66 1.73 -25.95
C HIS A 261 -5.39 1.62 -25.10
N HIS A 262 -4.32 1.10 -25.70
CA HIS A 262 -2.99 1.18 -25.11
C HIS A 262 -2.55 2.64 -25.04
N THR A 263 -1.99 3.03 -23.93
CA THR A 263 -1.45 4.38 -23.77
C THR A 263 0.04 4.42 -24.15
N TRP A 264 0.51 5.56 -24.59
CA TRP A 264 1.91 5.76 -24.95
C TRP A 264 2.81 6.14 -23.78
N THR A 265 2.23 6.42 -22.60
CA THR A 265 2.96 6.76 -21.41
C THR A 265 3.49 5.52 -20.69
N TYR A 266 4.74 5.58 -20.23
CA TYR A 266 5.47 4.42 -19.73
C TYR A 266 4.75 3.68 -18.60
N GLN A 267 4.33 4.38 -17.54
CA GLN A 267 3.63 3.75 -16.40
C GLN A 267 2.34 3.06 -16.83
N ALA A 268 1.52 3.73 -17.62
CA ALA A 268 0.26 3.15 -18.06
C ALA A 268 0.47 1.98 -19.02
N LEU A 269 1.51 2.04 -19.88
CA LEU A 269 1.88 0.94 -20.75
C LEU A 269 2.41 -0.26 -19.97
N CYS A 270 3.22 -0.03 -18.93
CA CYS A 270 3.66 -1.09 -18.01
C CYS A 270 2.46 -1.79 -17.34
N HIS A 271 1.48 -1.03 -16.85
CA HIS A 271 0.27 -1.60 -16.26
C HIS A 271 -0.55 -2.41 -17.26
N ASP A 272 -0.57 -2.02 -18.52
CA ASP A 272 -1.36 -2.64 -19.58
C ASP A 272 -0.72 -3.93 -20.13
N VAL A 273 0.61 -3.98 -20.20
CA VAL A 273 1.37 -5.07 -20.85
C VAL A 273 1.99 -6.04 -19.86
N LEU A 274 2.38 -5.56 -18.68
CA LEU A 274 3.04 -6.34 -17.65
C LEU A 274 2.07 -6.70 -16.52
N ASP A 275 2.41 -7.74 -15.76
CA ASP A 275 1.69 -8.09 -14.53
C ASP A 275 2.14 -7.14 -13.39
N LEU A 276 1.56 -5.93 -13.42
CA LEU A 276 1.81 -4.88 -12.43
C LEU A 276 0.71 -4.89 -11.37
N HIS A 277 1.05 -5.31 -10.17
CA HIS A 277 0.17 -5.29 -8.99
C HIS A 277 0.70 -4.31 -7.95
N LEU A 278 -0.06 -3.24 -7.70
CA LEU A 278 0.32 -2.12 -6.83
C LEU A 278 1.65 -1.49 -7.27
N ASN A 279 2.72 -1.75 -6.54
CA ASN A 279 4.07 -1.29 -6.85
C ASN A 279 5.02 -2.42 -7.28
N ARG A 280 4.50 -3.61 -7.58
CA ARG A 280 5.29 -4.78 -7.96
C ARG A 280 5.02 -5.23 -9.38
N VAL A 281 6.07 -5.36 -10.17
CA VAL A 281 6.05 -5.93 -11.52
C VAL A 281 6.55 -7.36 -11.46
N VAL A 282 5.80 -8.28 -12.07
CA VAL A 282 6.19 -9.69 -12.19
C VAL A 282 6.48 -10.02 -13.64
N ILE A 283 7.73 -10.42 -13.92
CA ILE A 283 8.17 -10.79 -15.27
C ILE A 283 8.45 -12.29 -15.31
N LYS A 284 7.86 -12.97 -16.29
CA LYS A 284 8.10 -14.38 -16.56
C LYS A 284 9.13 -14.50 -17.67
N GLU A 285 10.36 -14.84 -17.34
CA GLU A 285 11.42 -15.08 -18.32
C GLU A 285 11.38 -16.53 -18.77
N SER A 286 11.26 -16.75 -20.08
CA SER A 286 11.52 -18.08 -20.68
C SER A 286 13.01 -18.32 -20.67
N ALA A 287 13.46 -19.52 -20.23
CA ALA A 287 14.87 -19.88 -20.31
C ALA A 287 15.38 -19.73 -21.75
N PRO A 288 16.60 -19.16 -21.97
CA PRO A 288 17.18 -19.04 -23.31
C PRO A 288 17.30 -20.43 -23.97
N ASP A 289 17.18 -20.46 -25.28
CA ASP A 289 17.24 -21.67 -26.09
C ASP A 289 18.61 -22.36 -25.90
N SER A 290 18.65 -23.36 -25.01
CA SER A 290 19.77 -24.30 -25.02
C SER A 290 19.39 -25.42 -25.99
N GLU A 291 20.15 -25.50 -27.10
CA GLU A 291 20.30 -26.53 -28.10
C GLU A 291 19.13 -27.52 -28.27
N THR A 292 18.56 -27.49 -29.45
CA THR A 292 17.63 -28.48 -30.00
C THR A 292 18.27 -29.87 -29.95
N THR A 293 17.86 -30.67 -28.99
CA THR A 293 18.06 -32.12 -29.09
C THR A 293 17.03 -32.70 -30.05
N GLU A 294 17.49 -33.41 -31.04
CA GLU A 294 16.77 -34.02 -32.18
C GLU A 294 15.78 -35.11 -31.79
N HIS A 295 15.03 -35.03 -30.72
CA HIS A 295 13.94 -35.97 -30.44
C HIS A 295 12.73 -35.24 -29.86
N GLY A 296 11.69 -35.17 -30.70
CA GLY A 296 10.43 -34.44 -30.58
C GLY A 296 9.50 -34.68 -29.39
N HIS A 297 9.99 -34.48 -28.16
CA HIS A 297 9.15 -34.34 -26.99
C HIS A 297 9.49 -33.02 -26.28
N SER A 298 8.69 -31.98 -26.53
CA SER A 298 8.77 -30.72 -25.82
C SER A 298 8.36 -30.90 -24.35
N ARG A 299 9.33 -31.00 -23.44
CA ARG A 299 9.08 -30.83 -22.00
C ARG A 299 8.74 -29.36 -21.73
N PRO A 300 7.75 -29.06 -20.87
CA PRO A 300 7.48 -27.68 -20.46
C PRO A 300 8.74 -27.09 -19.84
N ARG A 301 9.22 -25.97 -20.42
CA ARG A 301 10.44 -25.29 -19.98
C ARG A 301 10.20 -24.64 -18.61
N PRO A 302 11.15 -24.69 -17.68
CA PRO A 302 11.03 -23.97 -16.41
C PRO A 302 11.06 -22.46 -16.69
N THR A 303 9.95 -21.78 -16.48
CA THR A 303 9.84 -20.33 -16.52
C THR A 303 10.40 -19.78 -15.20
N LYS A 304 11.44 -18.94 -15.26
CA LYS A 304 11.90 -18.18 -14.10
C LYS A 304 11.01 -16.94 -13.95
N THR A 305 10.39 -16.81 -12.80
CA THR A 305 9.61 -15.61 -12.45
C THR A 305 10.50 -14.67 -11.64
N LYS A 306 10.67 -13.44 -12.13
CA LYS A 306 11.34 -12.36 -11.40
C LYS A 306 10.33 -11.32 -10.99
N SER A 307 10.45 -10.79 -9.79
CA SER A 307 9.62 -9.70 -9.30
C SER A 307 10.47 -8.49 -8.97
N TYR A 308 9.99 -7.31 -9.37
CA TYR A 308 10.66 -6.03 -9.14
C TYR A 308 9.69 -5.11 -8.41
N ASP A 309 10.15 -4.47 -7.35
CA ASP A 309 9.36 -3.50 -6.59
C ASP A 309 9.70 -2.09 -7.09
N ILE A 310 8.68 -1.39 -7.59
CA ILE A 310 8.80 0.02 -8.00
C ILE A 310 8.80 0.87 -6.73
N SER A 311 9.88 1.60 -6.53
CA SER A 311 10.05 2.47 -5.36
C SER A 311 9.87 3.94 -5.74
N ALA A 312 9.32 4.73 -4.80
CA ALA A 312 9.31 6.18 -4.92
C ALA A 312 10.71 6.81 -4.91
N THR A 313 11.73 6.05 -4.47
CA THR A 313 13.14 6.48 -4.49
C THR A 313 13.83 6.20 -5.82
N ASP A 314 13.17 5.49 -6.74
CA ASP A 314 13.69 5.22 -8.08
C ASP A 314 13.68 6.49 -8.94
N ASN A 315 14.86 7.03 -9.20
CA ASN A 315 15.01 8.26 -9.97
C ASN A 315 14.60 8.10 -11.43
N PHE A 316 14.90 6.96 -12.05
CA PHE A 316 14.52 6.72 -13.44
C PHE A 316 13.00 6.66 -13.57
N TRP A 317 12.33 5.87 -12.71
CA TRP A 317 10.88 5.79 -12.67
C TRP A 317 10.23 7.16 -12.46
N ASN A 318 10.68 7.92 -11.46
CA ASN A 318 10.11 9.22 -11.15
C ASN A 318 10.23 10.23 -12.31
N ASN A 319 11.33 10.19 -13.04
CA ASN A 319 11.58 11.10 -14.17
C ASN A 319 10.82 10.69 -15.43
N HIS A 320 10.63 9.39 -15.67
CA HIS A 320 10.16 8.88 -16.95
C HIS A 320 8.78 8.23 -16.94
N ARG A 321 8.15 7.95 -15.78
CA ARG A 321 6.86 7.28 -15.70
C ARG A 321 5.74 7.93 -16.52
N GLY A 322 5.76 9.26 -16.66
CA GLY A 322 4.80 10.02 -17.47
C GLY A 322 5.29 10.31 -18.89
N SER A 323 6.48 9.84 -19.28
CA SER A 323 7.06 10.09 -20.60
C SER A 323 6.52 9.12 -21.64
N PRO A 324 6.45 9.53 -22.93
CA PRO A 324 6.17 8.60 -24.02
C PRO A 324 7.22 7.49 -24.08
N PHE A 325 6.79 6.25 -24.36
CA PHE A 325 7.67 5.09 -24.37
C PHE A 325 8.92 5.20 -25.27
N PRO A 326 8.87 5.79 -26.47
CA PRO A 326 10.07 5.99 -27.28
C PRO A 326 11.15 6.82 -26.57
N ASN A 327 10.75 7.88 -25.86
CA ASN A 327 11.71 8.72 -25.11
C ASN A 327 12.31 7.94 -23.93
N VAL A 328 11.54 7.05 -23.32
CA VAL A 328 12.04 6.16 -22.26
C VAL A 328 13.09 5.21 -22.80
N ALA A 329 12.85 4.59 -23.96
CA ALA A 329 13.81 3.69 -24.62
C ALA A 329 15.13 4.40 -24.97
N GLU A 330 15.06 5.64 -25.48
CA GLU A 330 16.25 6.45 -25.75
C GLU A 330 17.02 6.78 -24.45
N SER A 331 16.30 7.12 -23.38
CA SER A 331 16.90 7.43 -22.08
C SER A 331 17.59 6.22 -21.47
N ILE A 332 16.97 5.03 -21.54
CA ILE A 332 17.57 3.77 -21.10
C ILE A 332 18.86 3.48 -21.88
N GLN A 333 18.82 3.61 -23.21
CA GLN A 333 20.00 3.38 -24.03
C GLN A 333 21.15 4.33 -23.65
N LYS A 334 20.84 5.60 -23.44
CA LYS A 334 21.83 6.60 -23.03
C LYS A 334 22.44 6.28 -21.66
N GLU A 335 21.61 5.99 -20.65
CA GLU A 335 22.10 5.64 -19.30
C GLU A 335 22.92 4.35 -19.31
N LEU A 336 22.53 3.37 -20.14
CA LEU A 336 23.27 2.12 -20.30
C LEU A 336 24.65 2.35 -20.94
N ASP A 337 24.73 3.21 -21.94
CA ASP A 337 26.00 3.56 -22.60
C ASP A 337 26.93 4.35 -21.67
N GLU A 338 26.39 5.28 -20.88
CA GLU A 338 27.12 6.01 -19.84
C GLU A 338 27.64 5.05 -18.75
N TYR A 339 26.82 4.09 -18.33
CA TYR A 339 27.25 3.06 -17.37
C TYR A 339 28.38 2.18 -17.91
N LYS A 340 28.23 1.66 -19.13
CA LYS A 340 29.28 0.83 -19.77
C LYS A 340 30.59 1.60 -19.94
N ALA A 341 30.52 2.90 -20.24
CA ALA A 341 31.69 3.76 -20.32
C ALA A 341 32.37 3.89 -18.94
N SER A 342 31.58 4.14 -17.89
CA SER A 342 32.08 4.24 -16.51
C SER A 342 32.67 2.91 -16.01
N GLU A 343 32.00 1.79 -16.29
CA GLU A 343 32.49 0.44 -15.95
C GLU A 343 33.81 0.16 -16.65
N GLY A 344 33.93 0.52 -17.93
CA GLY A 344 35.17 0.40 -18.70
C GLY A 344 36.30 1.22 -18.12
N GLU A 345 36.04 2.42 -17.63
CA GLU A 345 37.04 3.29 -16.99
C GLU A 345 37.47 2.72 -15.62
N VAL A 346 36.55 2.22 -14.81
CA VAL A 346 36.85 1.55 -13.54
C VAL A 346 37.70 0.30 -13.77
N LYS A 347 37.39 -0.53 -14.78
CA LYS A 347 38.21 -1.70 -15.15
C LYS A 347 39.60 -1.30 -15.59
N ARG A 348 39.72 -0.22 -16.35
CA ARG A 348 41.01 0.34 -16.77
C ARG A 348 41.83 0.84 -15.59
N LEU A 349 41.21 1.52 -14.63
CA LEU A 349 41.90 2.02 -13.44
C LEU A 349 42.31 0.87 -12.51
N LYS A 350 41.49 -0.17 -12.34
CA LYS A 350 41.84 -1.40 -11.61
C LYS A 350 43.07 -2.07 -12.22
N ASN A 351 43.09 -2.22 -13.54
CA ASN A 351 44.24 -2.81 -14.25
C ASN A 351 45.54 -1.96 -14.11
N ILE A 352 45.45 -0.63 -14.09
CA ILE A 352 46.59 0.27 -13.86
C ILE A 352 47.11 0.15 -12.42
N MET A 353 46.23 -0.05 -11.44
CA MET A 353 46.61 -0.20 -10.02
C MET A 353 47.06 -1.62 -9.67
N GLY A 354 47.01 -2.57 -10.59
CA GLY A 354 47.42 -3.96 -10.36
C GLY A 354 46.54 -4.70 -9.36
N LEU A 355 45.28 -4.28 -9.22
CA LEU A 355 44.31 -4.94 -8.37
C LEU A 355 43.68 -6.10 -9.15
N ASP A 356 44.00 -7.33 -8.78
CA ASP A 356 43.41 -8.56 -9.35
C ASP A 356 41.92 -8.66 -9.01
N ASP A 357 41.16 -9.34 -9.87
CA ASP A 357 39.69 -9.60 -9.71
C ASP A 357 39.32 -10.37 -8.43
N SER A 358 40.29 -10.83 -7.65
CA SER A 358 40.10 -11.54 -6.37
C SER A 358 39.76 -10.63 -5.17
N ASP A 359 39.94 -9.30 -5.29
CA ASP A 359 39.64 -8.30 -4.24
C ASP A 359 38.28 -7.59 -4.43
N GLU A 360 37.39 -8.15 -5.24
CA GLU A 360 36.09 -7.55 -5.58
C GLU A 360 35.16 -7.26 -4.38
N GLY A 361 35.36 -7.95 -3.25
CA GLY A 361 34.46 -7.82 -2.10
C GLY A 361 34.56 -6.49 -1.34
N ALA A 362 35.75 -5.89 -1.27
CA ALA A 362 35.97 -4.71 -0.43
C ALA A 362 35.77 -3.37 -1.14
N ILE A 363 35.94 -3.31 -2.45
CA ILE A 363 35.81 -2.07 -3.26
C ILE A 363 34.38 -1.94 -3.81
N THR A 364 33.72 -3.05 -4.09
CA THR A 364 32.33 -3.09 -4.55
C THR A 364 31.35 -2.52 -3.51
N ASP A 365 31.60 -2.79 -2.21
CA ASP A 365 30.78 -2.21 -1.13
C ASP A 365 30.91 -0.68 -0.99
N LEU A 366 32.05 -0.10 -1.35
CA LEU A 366 32.26 1.36 -1.27
C LEU A 366 31.71 2.12 -2.50
N MET A 367 31.68 1.51 -3.67
CA MET A 367 31.19 2.11 -4.91
C MET A 367 29.75 1.71 -5.25
N SER A 368 29.23 0.62 -4.69
CA SER A 368 27.90 0.11 -4.96
C SER A 368 26.78 0.92 -4.31
N ALA A 369 27.07 1.71 -3.26
CA ALA A 369 26.07 2.51 -2.60
C ALA A 369 25.48 3.62 -3.49
N ASP A 370 26.24 4.11 -4.49
CA ASP A 370 25.79 5.24 -5.31
C ASP A 370 25.44 4.86 -6.78
N HIS A 371 26.06 3.83 -7.34
CA HIS A 371 25.87 3.47 -8.76
C HIS A 371 24.97 2.23 -8.99
N THR A 372 24.97 1.26 -8.10
CA THR A 372 24.05 0.09 -8.22
C THR A 372 22.59 0.47 -8.03
N SER A 373 22.28 1.53 -7.26
CA SER A 373 20.93 2.04 -7.15
C SER A 373 20.40 2.59 -8.47
N LYS A 374 21.29 3.04 -9.38
CA LYS A 374 20.90 3.58 -10.69
C LYS A 374 20.61 2.50 -11.74
N LEU A 375 21.23 1.32 -11.62
CA LEU A 375 21.11 0.26 -12.63
C LEU A 375 20.03 -0.78 -12.32
N THR A 376 19.80 -1.11 -11.05
CA THR A 376 18.69 -1.97 -10.68
C THR A 376 17.34 -1.36 -11.00
N SER A 377 17.29 -0.05 -11.23
CA SER A 377 16.07 0.66 -11.61
C SER A 377 15.89 0.81 -13.14
N ALA A 378 16.92 0.57 -13.96
CA ALA A 378 16.85 0.75 -15.42
C ALA A 378 16.67 -0.58 -16.20
N VAL A 379 16.81 -1.74 -15.55
CA VAL A 379 16.62 -3.07 -16.14
C VAL A 379 15.37 -3.71 -15.56
#